data_d730df7827b83a7d1b54372494dba045
#
_entry.id   d730df7827b83a7d1b54372494dba045
#
_cell.length_a   1.000
_cell.length_b   1.000
_cell.length_c   1.000
_cell.angle_alpha   90.00
_cell.angle_beta   90.00
_cell.angle_gamma   90.00
#
_symmetry.space_group_name_H-M   'P 1'
#
loop_
_entity.id
_entity.type
_entity.pdbx_description
1 polymer ?
#
loop_
_entity_poly.entity_id
_entity_poly.type
_entity_poly.pdbx_seq_one_letter_code
_entity_poly.pdbx_strand_id
1 'polypeptide(L)'
;FRVSAHTRSFEERLIAIGLPYKIIGGLRFYERKEIKDIIAYLRLVNNLGDDLAFERVINVPKRGIGKTTIGKINQIARLNNISMFDASRKFAEENQTKINIEINNFILNILKWQKVKKNFDHIELTKAILEDSKYVDHLENEAKNSKNPENLSRIDNINEFIESLKDFENLEGFLEHVGLIMENINNTDTQTI
;
A
#
# COMPACT_ATOMS: atom_id res chain seq x y z
N PHE A 1 -10.41 9.85 18.57
CA PHE A 1 -9.63 11.05 18.99
C PHE A 1 -8.84 11.53 17.77
N ARG A 2 -9.08 12.76 17.34
CA ARG A 2 -8.52 13.34 16.09
C ARG A 2 -7.15 14.02 16.22
N VAL A 3 -6.51 14.02 17.39
CA VAL A 3 -5.24 14.74 17.59
C VAL A 3 -4.31 13.94 18.49
N SER A 4 -3.10 13.68 17.99
CA SER A 4 -2.04 12.93 18.68
C SER A 4 -1.62 13.49 20.06
N ALA A 5 -1.86 14.78 20.32
CA ALA A 5 -1.61 15.40 21.62
C ALA A 5 -2.53 14.86 22.72
N HIS A 6 -3.72 14.37 22.38
CA HIS A 6 -4.65 13.77 23.35
C HIS A 6 -4.37 12.30 23.62
N THR A 7 -3.74 11.57 22.68
CA THR A 7 -3.37 10.16 22.86
C THR A 7 -2.31 10.01 23.95
N ARG A 8 -1.36 10.91 24.05
CA ARG A 8 -0.24 10.81 25.00
C ARG A 8 -0.71 10.77 26.47
N SER A 9 -1.67 11.59 26.84
CA SER A 9 -2.21 11.61 28.21
C SER A 9 -3.01 10.33 28.55
N PHE A 10 -3.64 9.70 27.55
CA PHE A 10 -4.31 8.41 27.72
C PHE A 10 -3.29 7.27 27.80
N GLU A 11 -2.24 7.30 27.00
CA GLU A 11 -1.15 6.33 27.03
C GLU A 11 -0.46 6.31 28.40
N GLU A 12 -0.09 7.50 28.91
CA GLU A 12 0.51 7.63 30.25
C GLU A 12 -0.39 7.05 31.34
N ARG A 13 -1.72 7.23 31.21
CA ARG A 13 -2.68 6.73 32.18
C ARG A 13 -2.90 5.21 32.06
N LEU A 14 -2.90 4.66 30.83
CA LEU A 14 -3.01 3.22 30.60
C LEU A 14 -1.76 2.47 31.08
N ILE A 15 -0.57 3.07 30.88
CA ILE A 15 0.69 2.55 31.42
C ILE A 15 0.64 2.55 32.96
N ALA A 16 0.18 3.64 33.56
CA ALA A 16 0.13 3.80 35.01
C ALA A 16 -0.79 2.77 35.71
N ILE A 17 -1.84 2.31 35.04
CA ILE A 17 -2.77 1.28 35.56
C ILE A 17 -2.44 -0.14 35.07
N GLY A 18 -1.32 -0.32 34.34
CA GLY A 18 -0.84 -1.64 33.90
C GLY A 18 -1.73 -2.33 32.86
N LEU A 19 -2.63 -1.60 32.18
CA LEU A 19 -3.47 -2.15 31.12
C LEU A 19 -2.69 -2.24 29.80
N PRO A 20 -2.57 -3.42 29.19
CA PRO A 20 -2.01 -3.53 27.86
C PRO A 20 -2.88 -2.77 26.86
N TYR A 21 -2.29 -1.85 26.13
CA TYR A 21 -2.96 -1.09 25.07
C TYR A 21 -2.18 -1.16 23.77
N LYS A 22 -2.90 -1.02 22.66
CA LYS A 22 -2.33 -0.91 21.32
C LYS A 22 -2.92 0.31 20.65
N ILE A 23 -2.07 1.20 20.15
CA ILE A 23 -2.52 2.36 19.42
C ILE A 23 -2.82 1.93 17.99
N ILE A 24 -4.07 1.98 17.60
CA ILE A 24 -4.52 1.73 16.24
C ILE A 24 -4.54 3.09 15.52
N GLY A 25 -3.89 3.18 14.36
CA GLY A 25 -3.89 4.40 13.55
C GLY A 25 -2.96 5.53 14.02
N GLY A 26 -1.99 5.26 14.90
CA GLY A 26 -0.92 6.22 15.22
C GLY A 26 -0.09 6.56 13.98
N LEU A 27 0.52 7.75 13.95
CA LEU A 27 1.32 8.25 12.80
C LEU A 27 2.29 7.18 12.26
N ARG A 28 2.98 6.46 13.13
CA ARG A 28 3.93 5.39 12.77
C ARG A 28 3.27 4.12 12.21
N PHE A 29 1.96 3.92 12.40
CA PHE A 29 1.26 2.76 11.84
C PHE A 29 1.24 2.81 10.31
N TYR A 30 0.93 3.98 9.75
CA TYR A 30 0.92 4.19 8.29
C TYR A 30 2.32 4.22 7.66
N GLU A 31 3.38 4.31 8.47
CA GLU A 31 4.76 4.24 8.01
C GLU A 31 5.26 2.80 7.81
N ARG A 32 4.57 1.79 8.36
CA ARG A 32 4.95 0.39 8.23
C ARG A 32 4.95 -0.01 6.76
N LYS A 33 5.95 -0.82 6.37
CA LYS A 33 6.17 -1.19 4.97
C LYS A 33 4.93 -1.83 4.35
N GLU A 34 4.36 -2.84 5.02
CA GLU A 34 3.18 -3.57 4.56
C GLU A 34 1.95 -2.67 4.42
N ILE A 35 1.79 -1.70 5.29
CA ILE A 35 0.68 -0.75 5.25
C ILE A 35 0.86 0.23 4.09
N LYS A 36 2.08 0.77 3.91
CA LYS A 36 2.40 1.61 2.75
C LYS A 36 2.20 0.87 1.43
N ASP A 37 2.47 -0.43 1.39
CA ASP A 37 2.27 -1.24 0.19
C ASP A 37 0.78 -1.38 -0.15
N ILE A 38 -0.07 -1.66 0.85
CA ILE A 38 -1.53 -1.76 0.67
C ILE A 38 -2.12 -0.41 0.25
N ILE A 39 -1.73 0.68 0.94
CA ILE A 39 -2.17 2.03 0.59
C ILE A 39 -1.78 2.39 -0.85
N ALA A 40 -0.58 2.02 -1.29
CA ALA A 40 -0.16 2.26 -2.66
C ALA A 40 -0.99 1.47 -3.69
N TYR A 41 -1.39 0.22 -3.38
CA TYR A 41 -2.34 -0.51 -4.21
C TYR A 41 -3.69 0.21 -4.30
N LEU A 42 -4.23 0.64 -3.17
CA LEU A 42 -5.51 1.36 -3.13
C LEU A 42 -5.45 2.69 -3.89
N ARG A 43 -4.34 3.44 -3.75
CA ARG A 43 -4.09 4.69 -4.49
C ARG A 43 -4.03 4.44 -5.99
N LEU A 44 -3.30 3.42 -6.43
CA LEU A 44 -3.18 3.08 -7.86
C LEU A 44 -4.51 2.64 -8.44
N VAL A 45 -5.30 1.83 -7.73
CA VAL A 45 -6.66 1.45 -8.15
C VAL A 45 -7.57 2.65 -8.19
N ASN A 46 -7.41 3.62 -7.28
CA ASN A 46 -8.19 4.84 -7.28
C ASN A 46 -7.80 5.79 -8.42
N ASN A 47 -6.50 5.90 -8.70
CA ASN A 47 -5.94 6.78 -9.74
C ASN A 47 -4.78 6.10 -10.46
N LEU A 48 -4.99 5.67 -11.72
CA LEU A 48 -3.97 5.04 -12.56
C LEU A 48 -2.81 5.98 -12.93
N GLY A 49 -2.98 7.29 -12.74
CA GLY A 49 -1.93 8.29 -12.93
C GLY A 49 -1.02 8.46 -11.72
N ASP A 50 -1.21 7.70 -10.63
CA ASP A 50 -0.32 7.75 -9.46
C ASP A 50 0.96 6.94 -9.70
N ASP A 51 1.93 7.59 -10.35
CA ASP A 51 3.20 6.96 -10.72
C ASP A 51 4.02 6.50 -9.49
N LEU A 52 3.93 7.21 -8.36
CA LEU A 52 4.60 6.81 -7.12
C LEU A 52 4.00 5.52 -6.54
N ALA A 53 2.67 5.44 -6.55
CA ALA A 53 1.98 4.24 -6.12
C ALA A 53 2.27 3.07 -7.07
N PHE A 54 2.28 3.30 -8.39
CA PHE A 54 2.65 2.31 -9.39
C PHE A 54 4.06 1.75 -9.15
N GLU A 55 5.07 2.63 -9.06
CA GLU A 55 6.46 2.24 -8.85
C GLU A 55 6.64 1.41 -7.59
N ARG A 56 5.90 1.75 -6.53
CA ARG A 56 5.94 1.01 -5.28
C ARG A 56 5.42 -0.41 -5.42
N VAL A 57 4.30 -0.64 -6.11
CA VAL A 57 3.60 -1.94 -6.05
C VAL A 57 3.83 -2.86 -7.25
N ILE A 58 4.38 -2.37 -8.36
CA ILE A 58 4.57 -3.19 -9.57
C ILE A 58 5.38 -4.47 -9.32
N ASN A 59 6.32 -4.44 -8.39
CA ASN A 59 7.13 -5.60 -8.00
C ASN A 59 6.94 -6.02 -6.53
N VAL A 60 5.78 -5.75 -5.96
CA VAL A 60 5.39 -6.14 -4.59
C VAL A 60 4.02 -6.81 -4.64
N PRO A 61 3.93 -8.12 -4.37
CA PRO A 61 5.00 -9.12 -4.18
C PRO A 61 5.98 -9.22 -5.35
N LYS A 62 7.14 -9.85 -5.12
CA LYS A 62 8.18 -10.00 -6.15
C LYS A 62 7.65 -10.73 -7.39
N ARG A 63 7.72 -10.05 -8.56
CA ARG A 63 7.31 -10.54 -9.88
C ARG A 63 8.49 -10.64 -10.87
N GLY A 64 9.73 -10.44 -10.38
CA GLY A 64 10.90 -10.40 -11.25
C GLY A 64 11.07 -9.08 -12.01
N ILE A 65 10.26 -8.07 -11.71
CA ILE A 65 10.31 -6.75 -12.33
C ILE A 65 11.33 -5.90 -11.57
N GLY A 66 12.56 -5.86 -12.07
CA GLY A 66 13.67 -5.15 -11.46
C GLY A 66 13.74 -3.67 -11.83
N LYS A 67 14.68 -2.95 -11.18
CA LYS A 67 14.92 -1.50 -11.41
C LYS A 67 15.15 -1.15 -12.87
N THR A 68 15.85 -2.00 -13.62
CA THR A 68 16.11 -1.78 -15.06
C THR A 68 14.81 -1.74 -15.87
N THR A 69 13.88 -2.67 -15.60
CA THR A 69 12.57 -2.70 -16.28
C THR A 69 11.73 -1.49 -15.90
N ILE A 70 11.69 -1.15 -14.62
CA ILE A 70 10.99 0.04 -14.12
C ILE A 70 11.57 1.31 -14.78
N GLY A 71 12.89 1.41 -14.90
CA GLY A 71 13.56 2.52 -15.61
C GLY A 71 13.15 2.65 -17.08
N LYS A 72 13.00 1.53 -17.80
CA LYS A 72 12.51 1.54 -19.19
C LYS A 72 11.06 2.01 -19.28
N ILE A 73 10.19 1.53 -18.39
CA ILE A 73 8.79 1.99 -18.31
C ILE A 73 8.73 3.49 -18.04
N ASN A 74 9.53 3.99 -17.09
CA ASN A 74 9.61 5.41 -16.77
C ASN A 74 10.10 6.25 -17.98
N GLN A 75 11.08 5.74 -18.74
CA GLN A 75 11.54 6.39 -19.98
C GLN A 75 10.42 6.49 -21.02
N ILE A 76 9.64 5.42 -21.23
CA ILE A 76 8.47 5.42 -22.13
C ILE A 76 7.43 6.43 -21.64
N ALA A 77 7.15 6.47 -20.33
CA ALA A 77 6.21 7.41 -19.74
C ALA A 77 6.59 8.86 -20.04
N ARG A 78 7.85 9.22 -19.79
CA ARG A 78 8.39 10.58 -20.04
C ARG A 78 8.37 10.96 -21.51
N LEU A 79 8.83 10.06 -22.40
CA LEU A 79 8.91 10.34 -23.84
C LEU A 79 7.53 10.54 -24.47
N ASN A 80 6.49 9.87 -23.93
CA ASN A 80 5.14 9.94 -24.46
C ASN A 80 4.22 10.86 -23.64
N ASN A 81 4.70 11.45 -22.55
CA ASN A 81 3.93 12.26 -21.61
C ASN A 81 2.65 11.52 -21.13
N ILE A 82 2.82 10.28 -20.69
CA ILE A 82 1.75 9.40 -20.18
C ILE A 82 2.13 8.86 -18.79
N SER A 83 1.15 8.29 -18.08
CA SER A 83 1.40 7.64 -16.79
C SER A 83 2.33 6.43 -16.92
N MET A 84 3.01 6.05 -15.83
CA MET A 84 3.79 4.81 -15.78
C MET A 84 2.90 3.57 -15.98
N PHE A 85 1.64 3.63 -15.56
CA PHE A 85 0.68 2.56 -15.81
C PHE A 85 0.43 2.38 -17.31
N ASP A 86 0.15 3.45 -18.05
CA ASP A 86 -0.05 3.39 -19.51
C ASP A 86 1.23 3.03 -20.25
N ALA A 87 2.37 3.53 -19.78
CA ALA A 87 3.67 3.15 -20.31
C ALA A 87 3.98 1.65 -20.11
N SER A 88 3.58 1.08 -18.96
CA SER A 88 3.73 -0.35 -18.70
C SER A 88 2.89 -1.22 -19.64
N ARG A 89 1.72 -0.76 -20.05
CA ARG A 89 0.89 -1.44 -21.06
C ARG A 89 1.61 -1.48 -22.40
N LYS A 90 2.13 -0.33 -22.89
CA LYS A 90 2.94 -0.29 -24.12
C LYS A 90 4.17 -1.19 -24.04
N PHE A 91 4.89 -1.16 -22.93
CA PHE A 91 6.05 -2.02 -22.71
C PHE A 91 5.71 -3.51 -22.74
N ALA A 92 4.58 -3.90 -22.16
CA ALA A 92 4.15 -5.31 -22.12
C ALA A 92 3.74 -5.85 -23.51
N GLU A 93 3.30 -4.98 -24.42
CA GLU A 93 2.90 -5.33 -25.79
C GLU A 93 4.09 -5.58 -26.73
N GLU A 94 5.29 -5.01 -26.43
CA GLU A 94 6.43 -5.08 -27.33
C GLU A 94 6.99 -6.49 -27.53
N ASN A 95 6.96 -7.36 -26.50
CA ASN A 95 7.55 -8.70 -26.53
C ASN A 95 6.82 -9.66 -25.59
N GLN A 96 6.86 -10.97 -25.89
CA GLN A 96 6.28 -12.01 -25.02
C GLN A 96 7.34 -12.62 -24.08
N THR A 97 8.10 -11.80 -23.38
CA THR A 97 9.02 -12.28 -22.36
C THR A 97 8.28 -12.62 -21.06
N LYS A 98 8.89 -13.46 -20.21
CA LYS A 98 8.33 -13.76 -18.88
C LYS A 98 8.02 -12.48 -18.08
N ILE A 99 8.87 -11.47 -18.19
CA ILE A 99 8.68 -10.17 -17.50
C ILE A 99 7.45 -9.45 -18.06
N ASN A 100 7.26 -9.43 -19.38
CA ASN A 100 6.11 -8.79 -20.00
C ASN A 100 4.79 -9.47 -19.62
N ILE A 101 4.81 -10.82 -19.49
CA ILE A 101 3.65 -11.58 -19.00
C ILE A 101 3.31 -11.18 -17.56
N GLU A 102 4.31 -11.07 -16.68
CA GLU A 102 4.09 -10.63 -15.29
C GLU A 102 3.56 -9.19 -15.19
N ILE A 103 4.07 -8.30 -16.03
CA ILE A 103 3.55 -6.92 -16.13
C ILE A 103 2.09 -6.93 -16.60
N ASN A 104 1.77 -7.74 -17.60
CA ASN A 104 0.42 -7.86 -18.13
C ASN A 104 -0.56 -8.40 -17.06
N ASN A 105 -0.17 -9.43 -16.33
CA ASN A 105 -0.94 -9.97 -15.21
C ASN A 105 -1.20 -8.91 -14.13
N PHE A 106 -0.19 -8.11 -13.80
CA PHE A 106 -0.34 -6.99 -12.87
C PHE A 106 -1.35 -5.95 -13.39
N ILE A 107 -1.23 -5.54 -14.66
CA ILE A 107 -2.15 -4.60 -15.31
C ILE A 107 -3.60 -5.12 -15.27
N LEU A 108 -3.80 -6.40 -15.62
CA LEU A 108 -5.13 -7.02 -15.63
C LEU A 108 -5.76 -7.03 -14.24
N ASN A 109 -4.96 -7.30 -13.19
CA ASN A 109 -5.43 -7.23 -11.81
C ASN A 109 -5.86 -5.81 -11.42
N ILE A 110 -5.04 -4.80 -11.71
CA ILE A 110 -5.40 -3.39 -11.43
C ILE A 110 -6.72 -3.01 -12.13
N LEU A 111 -6.86 -3.34 -13.41
CA LEU A 111 -8.09 -3.05 -14.18
C LEU A 111 -9.31 -3.84 -13.65
N LYS A 112 -9.11 -5.09 -13.20
CA LYS A 112 -10.14 -5.88 -12.53
C LYS A 112 -10.63 -5.16 -11.27
N TRP A 113 -9.70 -4.74 -10.40
CA TRP A 113 -10.03 -4.07 -9.14
C TRP A 113 -10.69 -2.71 -9.35
N GLN A 114 -10.30 -1.95 -10.37
CA GLN A 114 -11.01 -0.73 -10.77
C GLN A 114 -12.47 -0.97 -11.16
N LYS A 115 -12.75 -2.08 -11.82
CA LYS A 115 -14.14 -2.44 -12.19
C LYS A 115 -14.96 -2.82 -10.97
N VAL A 116 -14.39 -3.64 -10.06
CA VAL A 116 -15.10 -4.10 -8.87
C VAL A 116 -15.23 -3.00 -7.82
N LYS A 117 -14.35 -2.01 -7.78
CA LYS A 117 -14.46 -0.81 -6.92
C LYS A 117 -15.84 -0.15 -6.98
N LYS A 118 -16.54 -0.25 -8.13
CA LYS A 118 -17.88 0.34 -8.29
C LYS A 118 -18.96 -0.38 -7.49
N ASN A 119 -18.74 -1.65 -7.15
CA ASN A 119 -19.72 -2.53 -6.52
C ASN A 119 -19.29 -2.99 -5.12
N PHE A 120 -17.99 -2.91 -4.82
CA PHE A 120 -17.39 -3.29 -3.55
C PHE A 120 -17.18 -2.06 -2.68
N ASP A 121 -17.38 -2.21 -1.40
CA ASP A 121 -16.87 -1.23 -0.45
C ASP A 121 -15.33 -1.28 -0.39
N HIS A 122 -14.73 -0.31 0.26
CA HIS A 122 -13.27 -0.19 0.34
C HIS A 122 -12.62 -1.33 1.14
N ILE A 123 -13.36 -1.96 2.05
CA ILE A 123 -12.90 -3.11 2.84
C ILE A 123 -12.87 -4.36 1.96
N GLU A 124 -13.95 -4.63 1.23
CA GLU A 124 -14.04 -5.75 0.28
C GLU A 124 -13.00 -5.61 -0.84
N LEU A 125 -12.83 -4.39 -1.35
CA LEU A 125 -11.80 -4.09 -2.35
C LEU A 125 -10.40 -4.40 -1.80
N THR A 126 -10.09 -3.97 -0.58
CA THR A 126 -8.80 -4.24 0.06
C THR A 126 -8.55 -5.73 0.21
N LYS A 127 -9.55 -6.49 0.68
CA LYS A 127 -9.45 -7.95 0.81
C LYS A 127 -9.21 -8.63 -0.54
N ALA A 128 -9.94 -8.21 -1.59
CA ALA A 128 -9.76 -8.73 -2.94
C ALA A 128 -8.35 -8.43 -3.50
N ILE A 129 -7.80 -7.24 -3.25
CA ILE A 129 -6.43 -6.88 -3.62
C ILE A 129 -5.42 -7.79 -2.93
N LEU A 130 -5.56 -8.00 -1.61
CA LEU A 130 -4.65 -8.84 -0.83
C LEU A 130 -4.65 -10.30 -1.29
N GLU A 131 -5.84 -10.84 -1.57
CA GLU A 131 -6.03 -12.22 -2.04
C GLU A 131 -5.47 -12.41 -3.46
N ASP A 132 -5.94 -11.63 -4.43
CA ASP A 132 -5.53 -11.75 -5.84
C ASP A 132 -4.04 -11.48 -6.05
N SER A 133 -3.46 -10.52 -5.31
CA SER A 133 -2.03 -10.21 -5.38
C SER A 133 -1.15 -11.25 -4.70
N LYS A 134 -1.73 -12.15 -3.89
CA LYS A 134 -1.04 -13.10 -3.02
C LYS A 134 -0.06 -12.42 -2.04
N TYR A 135 -0.44 -11.22 -1.58
CA TYR A 135 0.45 -10.43 -0.73
C TYR A 135 0.63 -11.07 0.65
N VAL A 136 -0.46 -11.60 1.23
CA VAL A 136 -0.41 -12.31 2.52
C VAL A 136 0.43 -13.59 2.40
N ASP A 137 0.21 -14.40 1.36
CA ASP A 137 0.99 -15.62 1.10
C ASP A 137 2.49 -15.31 0.98
N HIS A 138 2.82 -14.17 0.35
CA HIS A 138 4.20 -13.72 0.23
C HIS A 138 4.81 -13.41 1.61
N LEU A 139 4.10 -12.70 2.49
CA LEU A 139 4.57 -12.40 3.83
C LEU A 139 4.69 -13.64 4.70
N GLU A 140 3.76 -14.59 4.59
CA GLU A 140 3.85 -15.89 5.28
C GLU A 140 5.08 -16.68 4.85
N ASN A 141 5.37 -16.71 3.54
CA ASN A 141 6.56 -17.39 3.03
C ASN A 141 7.85 -16.67 3.48
N GLU A 142 7.87 -15.34 3.52
CA GLU A 142 8.98 -14.60 4.11
C GLU A 142 9.15 -14.94 5.61
N ALA A 143 8.06 -15.05 6.36
CA ALA A 143 8.08 -15.41 7.78
C ALA A 143 8.61 -16.83 8.01
N LYS A 144 8.19 -17.80 7.22
CA LYS A 144 8.66 -19.21 7.29
C LYS A 144 10.15 -19.33 6.97
N ASN A 145 10.65 -18.54 6.04
CA ASN A 145 12.04 -18.59 5.57
C ASN A 145 12.99 -17.73 6.40
N SER A 146 12.49 -16.78 7.17
CA SER A 146 13.27 -15.95 8.07
C SER A 146 12.92 -16.29 9.52
N LYS A 147 13.95 -16.49 10.36
CA LYS A 147 13.75 -16.66 11.80
C LYS A 147 13.38 -15.33 12.51
N ASN A 148 12.91 -14.33 11.76
CA ASN A 148 12.59 -13.02 12.33
C ASN A 148 11.10 -12.97 12.75
N PRO A 149 10.80 -12.86 14.05
CA PRO A 149 9.43 -12.78 14.56
C PRO A 149 8.66 -11.53 14.05
N GLU A 150 9.36 -10.53 13.54
CA GLU A 150 8.80 -9.31 12.96
C GLU A 150 7.89 -9.58 11.75
N ASN A 151 8.14 -10.68 11.00
CA ASN A 151 7.35 -11.02 9.82
C ASN A 151 5.94 -11.53 10.17
N LEU A 152 5.75 -12.14 11.34
CA LEU A 152 4.42 -12.53 11.82
C LEU A 152 3.60 -11.30 12.22
N SER A 153 4.23 -10.30 12.84
CA SER A 153 3.55 -9.06 13.22
C SER A 153 3.04 -8.25 12.04
N ARG A 154 3.60 -8.44 10.82
CA ARG A 154 3.10 -7.77 9.61
C ARG A 154 1.71 -8.26 9.21
N ILE A 155 1.41 -9.53 9.39
CA ILE A 155 0.07 -10.08 9.09
C ILE A 155 -0.95 -9.50 10.08
N ASP A 156 -0.58 -9.42 11.37
CA ASP A 156 -1.43 -8.78 12.38
C ASP A 156 -1.68 -7.31 12.03
N ASN A 157 -0.65 -6.59 11.53
CA ASN A 157 -0.80 -5.21 11.08
C ASN A 157 -1.76 -5.06 9.90
N ILE A 158 -1.78 -6.04 8.98
CA ILE A 158 -2.74 -6.04 7.87
C ILE A 158 -4.17 -6.22 8.38
N ASN A 159 -4.38 -7.15 9.32
CA ASN A 159 -5.69 -7.34 9.93
C ASN A 159 -6.16 -6.08 10.67
N GLU A 160 -5.25 -5.44 11.43
CA GLU A 160 -5.50 -4.17 12.09
C GLU A 160 -5.86 -3.06 11.09
N PHE A 161 -5.16 -3.02 9.95
CA PHE A 161 -5.45 -2.08 8.87
C PHE A 161 -6.85 -2.28 8.30
N ILE A 162 -7.25 -3.52 8.00
CA ILE A 162 -8.58 -3.84 7.49
C ILE A 162 -9.67 -3.41 8.50
N GLU A 163 -9.44 -3.64 9.80
CA GLU A 163 -10.37 -3.19 10.84
C GLU A 163 -10.46 -1.67 10.90
N SER A 164 -9.34 -0.95 10.75
CA SER A 164 -9.33 0.52 10.76
C SER A 164 -10.07 1.15 9.58
N LEU A 165 -10.21 0.43 8.47
CA LEU A 165 -10.99 0.92 7.32
C LEU A 165 -12.48 1.10 7.64
N LYS A 166 -13.02 0.39 8.65
CA LYS A 166 -14.41 0.52 9.09
C LYS A 166 -14.77 1.90 9.63
N ASP A 167 -13.76 2.67 10.04
CA ASP A 167 -13.95 4.04 10.55
C ASP A 167 -14.18 5.07 9.44
N PHE A 168 -14.10 4.65 8.17
CA PHE A 168 -14.24 5.50 6.99
C PHE A 168 -15.47 5.10 6.18
N GLU A 169 -16.15 6.09 5.62
CA GLU A 169 -17.35 5.87 4.81
C GLU A 169 -17.02 5.27 3.44
N ASN A 170 -15.89 5.67 2.87
CA ASN A 170 -15.46 5.24 1.53
C ASN A 170 -13.94 5.33 1.36
N LEU A 171 -13.45 4.80 0.22
CA LEU A 171 -12.02 4.78 -0.11
C LEU A 171 -11.42 6.19 -0.23
N GLU A 172 -12.13 7.12 -0.82
CA GLU A 172 -11.67 8.48 -1.05
C GLU A 172 -11.41 9.19 0.28
N GLY A 173 -12.35 9.13 1.22
CA GLY A 173 -12.20 9.71 2.56
C GLY A 173 -11.05 9.08 3.36
N PHE A 174 -10.84 7.76 3.20
CA PHE A 174 -9.69 7.09 3.79
C PHE A 174 -8.37 7.60 3.19
N LEU A 175 -8.26 7.65 1.85
CA LEU A 175 -7.03 8.08 1.17
C LEU A 175 -6.69 9.55 1.46
N GLU A 176 -7.69 10.42 1.55
CA GLU A 176 -7.52 11.82 1.96
C GLU A 176 -6.97 11.92 3.38
N HIS A 177 -7.56 11.17 4.32
CA HIS A 177 -7.09 11.11 5.70
C HIS A 177 -5.63 10.67 5.82
N VAL A 178 -5.26 9.60 5.11
CA VAL A 178 -3.87 9.12 5.09
C VAL A 178 -2.92 10.13 4.45
N GLY A 179 -3.36 10.82 3.39
CA GLY A 179 -2.60 11.89 2.75
C GLY A 179 -2.22 12.98 3.74
N LEU A 180 -3.20 13.50 4.50
CA LEU A 180 -2.99 14.52 5.51
C LEU A 180 -2.04 14.06 6.65
N ILE A 181 -2.14 12.79 7.06
CA ILE A 181 -1.24 12.23 8.07
C ILE A 181 0.20 12.17 7.55
N MET A 182 0.40 11.69 6.32
CA MET A 182 1.74 11.55 5.73
C MET A 182 2.41 12.91 5.48
N GLU A 183 1.65 13.94 5.12
CA GLU A 183 2.15 15.32 5.01
C GLU A 183 2.62 15.87 6.36
N ASN A 184 1.85 15.63 7.42
CA ASN A 184 2.22 16.06 8.77
C ASN A 184 3.49 15.39 9.29
N ILE A 185 3.71 14.10 8.97
CA ILE A 185 4.94 13.38 9.33
C ILE A 185 6.15 14.02 8.65
N ASN A 186 6.07 14.27 7.34
CA ASN A 186 7.16 14.87 6.58
C ASN A 186 7.52 16.29 7.07
N ASN A 187 6.52 17.07 7.50
CA ASN A 187 6.72 18.42 8.03
C ASN A 187 7.36 18.43 9.42
N THR A 188 7.11 17.42 10.26
CA THR A 188 7.72 17.29 11.59
C THR A 188 9.19 16.86 11.51
N ASP A 189 9.56 16.01 10.57
CA ASP A 189 10.95 15.58 10.36
C ASP A 189 11.83 16.71 9.78
N THR A 190 11.24 17.68 9.08
CA THR A 190 11.96 18.84 8.51
C THR A 190 12.20 19.96 9.52
N GLN A 191 11.52 19.96 10.66
CA GLN A 191 11.69 20.99 11.73
C GLN A 191 12.70 20.60 12.80
N THR A 192 13.34 19.44 12.69
CA THR A 192 14.29 18.91 13.71
C THR A 192 15.76 18.98 13.24
N ILE A 193 16.10 19.90 12.33
CA ILE A 193 17.49 20.19 11.91
C ILE A 193 17.86 21.59 12.35
#